data_b938c5ce975f36aae41335d0eb000856
#
_entry.id   b938c5ce975f36aae41335d0eb000856
#
_cell.length_a   1.000
_cell.length_b   1.000
_cell.length_c   1.000
_cell.angle_alpha   90.00
_cell.angle_beta   90.00
_cell.angle_gamma   90.00
#
_symmetry.space_group_name_H-M   'P 1'
#
loop_
_entity.id
_entity.type
_entity.pdbx_description
1 polymer ?
#
loop_
_entity_poly.entity_id
_entity_poly.type
_entity_poly.pdbx_seq_one_letter_code
_entity_poly.pdbx_strand_id
1 'polypeptide(L)'
;MNTATTTQLHHAMSDIAFVSDMMEYQRELDARGLNCPLPILKAKKALAEMATGEVLRIVATDSGSVRDFQAFAKQTGNALLSHKQNGLEFTFLMRRK
;
A
#
# COMPACT_ATOMS: atom_id res chain seq x y z
N MET A 1 -15.97 -21.69 18.45
CA MET A 1 -15.66 -21.46 18.10
C MET A 1 -15.39 -21.24 17.68
N ASN A 2 -15.45 -21.05 17.36
CA ASN A 2 -15.01 -20.75 16.78
C ASN A 2 -15.05 -20.31 16.17
N THR A 3 -15.38 -19.90 16.07
CA THR A 3 -15.32 -19.45 15.38
C THR A 3 -14.95 -18.87 14.90
N ALA A 4 -14.97 -18.44 14.90
CA ALA A 4 -14.48 -17.81 14.30
C ALA A 4 -13.78 -17.91 13.65
N THR A 5 -13.62 -18.19 13.64
CA THR A 5 -12.88 -18.35 13.02
C THR A 5 -13.27 -18.65 12.01
N THR A 6 -13.90 -18.92 11.93
CA THR A 6 -14.15 -19.19 11.01
C THR A 6 -14.55 -18.42 10.20
N THR A 7 -14.78 -17.86 10.21
CA THR A 7 -14.93 -17.13 9.45
C THR A 7 -14.15 -16.68 8.80
N GLN A 8 -13.53 -16.78 8.72
CA GLN A 8 -12.72 -16.46 8.06
C GLN A 8 -12.39 -17.14 7.30
N LEU A 9 -12.65 -17.82 7.20
CA LEU A 9 -12.22 -18.44 6.50
C LEU A 9 -12.86 -18.70 5.52
N HIS A 10 -13.60 -18.81 5.21
CA HIS A 10 -14.00 -19.13 4.29
C HIS A 10 -14.14 -18.40 3.40
N HIS A 11 -14.05 -17.86 3.17
CA HIS A 11 -13.96 -17.31 2.19
C HIS A 11 -12.93 -17.26 1.71
N ALA A 12 -12.67 -17.66 2.07
CA ALA A 12 -11.79 -17.62 1.70
C ALA A 12 -11.14 -18.06 0.69
N MET A 13 -10.92 -18.79 0.52
CA MET A 13 -10.19 -19.26 -0.36
C MET A 13 -10.47 -18.97 -1.63
N SER A 14 -11.44 -18.80 -1.83
CA SER A 14 -11.81 -18.57 -3.13
C SER A 14 -11.32 -17.33 -3.69
N ASP A 15 -10.70 -16.55 -2.95
CA ASP A 15 -10.37 -15.25 -3.43
C ASP A 15 -8.93 -15.08 -3.66
N ILE A 16 -8.31 -16.05 -4.27
CA ILE A 16 -6.93 -15.92 -4.66
C ILE A 16 -6.71 -14.72 -5.53
N ALA A 17 -7.66 -14.37 -6.36
CA ALA A 17 -7.54 -13.22 -7.22
C ALA A 17 -7.41 -11.93 -6.44
N PHE A 18 -7.81 -11.94 -5.17
CA PHE A 18 -7.75 -10.75 -4.36
C PHE A 18 -6.61 -10.76 -3.37
N VAL A 19 -5.71 -11.68 -3.48
CA VAL A 19 -4.64 -11.78 -2.50
C VAL A 19 -3.87 -10.48 -2.34
N SER A 20 -3.57 -9.80 -3.43
CA SER A 20 -2.82 -8.56 -3.32
C SER A 20 -3.62 -7.46 -2.63
N ASP A 21 -4.95 -7.46 -2.80
CA ASP A 21 -5.77 -6.46 -2.13
C ASP A 21 -5.92 -6.76 -0.66
N MET A 22 -5.70 -7.99 -0.28
CA MET A 22 -5.88 -8.43 1.09
C MET A 22 -4.56 -8.57 1.83
N MET A 23 -3.46 -8.16 1.22
CA MET A 23 -2.18 -8.16 1.91
C MET A 23 -2.26 -7.28 3.13
N GLU A 24 -1.66 -7.77 4.20
CA GLU A 24 -1.66 -7.01 5.44
C GLU A 24 -0.81 -5.76 5.31
N TYR A 25 -1.25 -4.73 5.98
CA TYR A 25 -0.48 -3.52 6.12
C TYR A 25 -0.68 -2.99 7.53
N GLN A 26 0.31 -2.31 8.04
CA GLN A 26 0.30 -1.83 9.41
C GLN A 26 -0.13 -0.38 9.51
N ARG A 27 -0.08 0.34 8.39
CA ARG A 27 -0.45 1.75 8.38
C ARG A 27 -0.99 2.12 7.02
N GLU A 28 -1.91 3.07 7.00
CA GLU A 28 -2.51 3.55 5.76
C GLU A 28 -2.30 5.06 5.64
N LEU A 29 -2.02 5.50 4.44
CA LEU A 29 -1.84 6.90 4.13
C LEU A 29 -2.81 7.30 3.03
N ASP A 30 -3.66 8.27 3.35
CA ASP A 30 -4.57 8.85 2.37
C ASP A 30 -3.89 10.05 1.74
N ALA A 31 -3.42 9.89 0.52
CA ALA A 31 -2.78 10.95 -0.23
C ALA A 31 -3.64 11.43 -1.38
N ARG A 32 -4.95 11.14 -1.34
CA ARG A 32 -5.84 11.58 -2.39
C ARG A 32 -5.93 13.09 -2.41
N GLY A 33 -6.02 13.64 -3.62
CA GLY A 33 -6.11 15.08 -3.79
C GLY A 33 -4.79 15.81 -3.72
N LEU A 34 -3.71 15.12 -3.40
CA LEU A 34 -2.39 15.74 -3.31
C LEU A 34 -1.65 15.57 -4.62
N ASN A 35 -0.91 16.60 -5.01
CA ASN A 35 -0.11 16.59 -6.24
C ASN A 35 1.35 16.37 -5.92
N CYS A 36 2.08 15.86 -6.89
CA CYS A 36 3.52 15.67 -6.80
C CYS A 36 4.17 16.97 -6.33
N PRO A 37 5.10 16.93 -5.35
CA PRO A 37 5.68 15.74 -4.73
C PRO A 37 5.07 15.38 -3.37
N LEU A 38 3.90 15.92 -3.04
CA LEU A 38 3.33 15.74 -1.70
C LEU A 38 3.07 14.28 -1.33
N PRO A 39 2.54 13.43 -2.23
CA PRO A 39 2.34 12.03 -1.85
C PRO A 39 3.63 11.36 -1.41
N ILE A 40 4.72 11.63 -2.10
CA ILE A 40 6.02 11.05 -1.78
C ILE A 40 6.52 11.56 -0.43
N LEU A 41 6.38 12.86 -0.18
CA LEU A 41 6.84 13.43 1.08
C LEU A 41 6.08 12.86 2.27
N LYS A 42 4.77 12.69 2.11
CA LYS A 42 3.97 12.12 3.18
C LYS A 42 4.29 10.63 3.40
N ALA A 43 4.54 9.90 2.32
CA ALA A 43 4.93 8.50 2.43
C ALA A 43 6.28 8.36 3.12
N LYS A 44 7.21 9.22 2.78
CA LYS A 44 8.53 9.22 3.41
C LYS A 44 8.41 9.42 4.92
N LYS A 45 7.59 10.37 5.33
CA LYS A 45 7.37 10.62 6.75
C LYS A 45 6.73 9.43 7.44
N ALA A 46 5.69 8.85 6.81
CA ALA A 46 5.00 7.71 7.40
C ALA A 46 5.95 6.52 7.56
N LEU A 47 6.73 6.23 6.53
CA LEU A 47 7.67 5.11 6.58
C LEU A 47 8.73 5.32 7.66
N ALA A 48 9.16 6.57 7.85
CA ALA A 48 10.16 6.87 8.89
C ALA A 48 9.64 6.58 10.30
N GLU A 49 8.33 6.59 10.48
CA GLU A 49 7.70 6.33 11.76
C GLU A 49 7.32 4.87 11.94
N MET A 50 7.62 4.03 10.97
CA MET A 50 7.27 2.61 10.98
C MET A 50 8.50 1.77 11.25
N ALA A 51 8.26 0.53 11.65
CA ALA A 51 9.35 -0.40 11.89
C ALA A 51 9.76 -1.09 10.59
N THR A 52 11.00 -1.57 10.57
CA THR A 52 11.50 -2.33 9.44
C THR A 52 10.58 -3.51 9.13
N GLY A 53 10.23 -3.66 7.88
CA GLY A 53 9.38 -4.77 7.42
C GLY A 53 7.91 -4.47 7.45
N GLU A 54 7.50 -3.38 8.09
CA GLU A 54 6.08 -3.01 8.08
C GLU A 54 5.67 -2.45 6.73
N VAL A 55 4.40 -2.61 6.41
CA VAL A 55 3.86 -2.25 5.12
C VAL A 55 2.94 -1.05 5.24
N LEU A 56 3.14 -0.07 4.37
CA LEU A 56 2.31 1.12 4.27
C LEU A 56 1.41 0.99 3.04
N ARG A 57 0.12 1.18 3.24
CA ARG A 57 -0.83 1.25 2.14
C ARG A 57 -1.08 2.71 1.82
N ILE A 58 -0.88 3.08 0.57
CA ILE A 58 -1.00 4.47 0.14
C ILE A 58 -2.06 4.56 -0.95
N VAL A 59 -2.98 5.51 -0.81
CA VAL A 59 -3.95 5.78 -1.86
C VAL A 59 -3.70 7.19 -2.37
N ALA A 60 -3.51 7.34 -3.67
CA ALA A 60 -3.19 8.61 -4.28
C ALA A 60 -4.02 8.80 -5.54
N THR A 61 -4.16 10.05 -5.97
CA THR A 61 -4.90 10.37 -7.20
C THR A 61 -4.06 11.13 -8.22
N ASP A 62 -2.82 11.48 -7.89
CA ASP A 62 -1.95 12.14 -8.84
C ASP A 62 -1.54 11.19 -9.96
N SER A 63 -1.64 11.64 -11.21
CA SER A 63 -1.41 10.77 -12.36
C SER A 63 0.04 10.30 -12.47
N GLY A 64 0.97 10.99 -11.83
CA GLY A 64 2.37 10.59 -11.84
C GLY A 64 2.76 9.67 -10.70
N SER A 65 1.79 9.25 -9.87
CA SER A 65 2.09 8.51 -8.65
C SER A 65 2.83 7.20 -8.88
N VAL A 66 2.43 6.45 -9.91
CA VAL A 66 3.07 5.15 -10.16
C VAL A 66 4.56 5.34 -10.40
N ARG A 67 4.90 6.25 -11.30
CA ARG A 67 6.30 6.50 -11.63
C ARG A 67 7.06 7.05 -10.43
N ASP A 68 6.42 7.96 -9.69
CA ASP A 68 7.06 8.57 -8.54
C ASP A 68 7.35 7.56 -7.44
N PHE A 69 6.40 6.67 -7.16
CA PHE A 69 6.63 5.65 -6.13
C PHE A 69 7.60 4.57 -6.58
N GLN A 70 7.63 4.26 -7.86
CA GLN A 70 8.66 3.35 -8.38
C GLN A 70 10.05 3.94 -8.20
N ALA A 71 10.22 5.21 -8.51
CA ALA A 71 11.49 5.89 -8.33
C ALA A 71 11.87 5.99 -6.86
N PHE A 72 10.90 6.30 -6.02
CA PHE A 72 11.12 6.40 -4.58
C PHE A 72 11.60 5.07 -4.00
N ALA A 73 10.95 3.98 -4.39
CA ALA A 73 11.35 2.65 -3.94
C ALA A 73 12.80 2.37 -4.32
N LYS A 74 13.15 2.68 -5.57
CA LYS A 74 14.49 2.44 -6.07
C LYS A 74 15.53 3.25 -5.32
N GLN A 75 15.22 4.51 -5.03
CA GLN A 75 16.15 5.41 -4.37
C GLN A 75 16.35 5.11 -2.90
N THR A 76 15.29 4.62 -2.23
CA THR A 76 15.34 4.45 -0.79
C THR A 76 15.61 3.01 -0.35
N GLY A 77 15.35 2.05 -1.23
CA GLY A 77 15.44 0.65 -0.85
C GLY A 77 14.18 0.10 -0.20
N ASN A 78 13.16 0.95 0.02
CA ASN A 78 11.86 0.43 0.44
C ASN A 78 11.25 -0.35 -0.73
N ALA A 79 10.55 -1.43 -0.44
CA ALA A 79 10.06 -2.32 -1.48
C ALA A 79 8.64 -1.94 -1.88
N LEU A 80 8.44 -1.66 -3.16
CA LEU A 80 7.10 -1.47 -3.68
C LEU A 80 6.54 -2.86 -4.00
N LEU A 81 5.68 -3.35 -3.11
CA LEU A 81 5.18 -4.72 -3.21
C LEU A 81 4.13 -4.87 -4.29
N SER A 82 3.27 -3.87 -4.45
CA SER A 82 2.24 -3.90 -5.47
C SER A 82 1.71 -2.51 -5.70
N HIS A 83 1.10 -2.33 -6.86
CA HIS A 83 0.31 -1.13 -7.11
C HIS A 83 -0.83 -1.50 -8.05
N LYS A 84 -1.91 -0.78 -7.94
CA LYS A 84 -3.02 -0.99 -8.85
C LYS A 84 -3.78 0.32 -9.02
N GLN A 85 -4.49 0.41 -10.12
CA GLN A 85 -5.30 1.57 -10.45
C GLN A 85 -6.75 1.17 -10.50
N ASN A 86 -7.58 1.99 -9.89
CA ASN A 86 -9.03 1.82 -9.93
C ASN A 86 -9.62 3.20 -10.22
N GLY A 87 -9.98 3.42 -11.48
CA GLY A 87 -10.42 4.75 -11.89
C GLY A 87 -9.29 5.73 -11.77
N LEU A 88 -9.51 6.78 -10.99
CA LEU A 88 -8.51 7.81 -10.78
C LEU A 88 -7.68 7.58 -9.53
N GLU A 89 -7.91 6.48 -8.83
CA GLU A 89 -7.15 6.17 -7.61
C GLU A 89 -6.08 5.14 -7.89
N PHE A 90 -4.92 5.37 -7.29
CA PHE A 90 -3.80 4.45 -7.34
C PHE A 90 -3.52 3.98 -5.92
N THR A 91 -3.43 2.68 -5.74
CA THR A 91 -3.15 2.10 -4.43
C THR A 91 -1.80 1.40 -4.47
N PHE A 92 -0.99 1.70 -3.48
CA PHE A 92 0.37 1.16 -3.38
C PHE A 92 0.55 0.45 -2.05
N LEU A 93 1.27 -0.67 -2.07
CA LEU A 93 1.73 -1.31 -0.84
C LEU A 93 3.24 -1.25 -0.85
N MET A 94 3.80 -0.60 0.16
CA MET A 94 5.24 -0.38 0.24
C MET A 94 5.76 -0.86 1.58
N ARG A 95 6.77 -1.75 1.56
CA ARG A 95 7.36 -2.27 2.78
C ARG A 95 8.58 -1.48 3.16
N ARG A 96 8.65 -1.09 4.42
CA ARG A 96 9.78 -0.34 4.93
C ARG A 96 11.03 -1.23 4.97
N LYS A 97 12.11 -0.68 4.47
CA LYS A 97 13.41 -1.30 4.42
C LYS A 97 13.95 -1.60 5.81
#